data_ac96194aec51d36a3bbfd646ab1d9d08
#
_entry.id   ac96194aec51d36a3bbfd646ab1d9d08
#
_cell.length_a   1.000
_cell.length_b   1.000
_cell.length_c   1.000
_cell.angle_alpha   90.00
_cell.angle_beta   90.00
_cell.angle_gamma   90.00
#
_symmetry.space_group_name_H-M   'P 1'
#
loop_
_entity.id
_entity.type
_entity.pdbx_description
1 polymer ?
#
loop_
_entity_poly.entity_id
_entity_poly.type
_entity_poly.pdbx_seq_one_letter_code
_entity_poly.pdbx_strand_id
1 'polypeptide(L)' 'MFKVGDKVNDKEYGIIVTIEDREYKNGWYYLCSLPSGAMGYRYEYELEIPINKVLEEKQC' A
#
# COMPACT_ATOMS: atom_id res chain seq x y z
N MET A 1 1.96 -8.05 6.02
CA MET A 1 1.02 -8.33 4.93
C MET A 1 -0.15 -7.35 4.99
N PHE A 2 -0.52 -6.78 3.85
CA PHE A 2 -1.61 -5.82 3.79
C PHE A 2 -2.92 -6.50 3.42
N LYS A 3 -4.03 -5.83 3.69
CA LYS A 3 -5.37 -6.35 3.40
C LYS A 3 -6.05 -5.54 2.31
N VAL A 4 -6.98 -6.15 1.60
CA VAL A 4 -7.80 -5.45 0.63
C VAL A 4 -8.53 -4.31 1.35
N GLY A 5 -8.48 -3.12 0.77
CA GLY A 5 -9.04 -1.92 1.35
C GLY A 5 -8.07 -1.07 2.12
N ASP A 6 -6.89 -1.59 2.45
CA ASP A 6 -5.88 -0.83 3.17
C ASP A 6 -5.32 0.28 2.29
N LYS A 7 -5.00 1.41 2.93
CA LYS A 7 -4.30 2.51 2.27
C LYS A 7 -2.86 2.48 2.73
N VAL A 8 -1.95 2.37 1.77
CA VAL A 8 -0.53 2.22 2.04
C VAL A 8 0.27 3.19 1.18
N ASN A 9 1.50 3.44 1.57
CA ASN A 9 2.39 4.31 0.83
C ASN A 9 3.19 3.52 -0.19
N ASP A 10 3.16 3.99 -1.44
CA ASP A 10 4.03 3.46 -2.50
C ASP A 10 5.37 4.16 -2.36
N LYS A 11 6.40 3.40 -2.00
CA LYS A 11 7.73 3.98 -1.72
C LYS A 11 8.37 4.59 -2.95
N GLU A 12 8.10 4.03 -4.12
CA GLU A 12 8.73 4.50 -5.34
C GLU A 12 8.23 5.90 -5.72
N TYR A 13 6.93 6.11 -5.61
CA TYR A 13 6.34 7.38 -6.03
C TYR A 13 5.98 8.31 -4.88
N GLY A 14 6.02 7.79 -3.65
CA GLY A 14 5.68 8.60 -2.49
C GLY A 14 4.22 8.98 -2.43
N ILE A 15 3.33 8.14 -2.90
CA ILE A 15 1.90 8.40 -2.93
C ILE A 15 1.14 7.32 -2.19
N ILE A 16 -0.05 7.67 -1.71
CA ILE A 16 -0.93 6.71 -1.03
C ILE A 16 -1.76 5.98 -2.09
N VAL A 17 -1.74 4.66 -2.01
CA VAL A 17 -2.52 3.80 -2.89
C VAL A 17 -3.45 2.93 -2.06
N THR A 18 -4.50 2.41 -2.68
CA THR A 18 -5.45 1.53 -2.00
C THR A 18 -5.26 0.11 -2.52
N ILE A 19 -5.21 -0.85 -1.61
CA ILE A 19 -5.09 -2.25 -1.95
C ILE A 19 -6.44 -2.74 -2.47
N GLU A 20 -6.50 -3.16 -3.73
CA GLU A 20 -7.74 -3.63 -4.35
C GLU A 20 -7.82 -5.14 -4.38
N ASP A 21 -6.67 -5.81 -4.46
CA ASP A 21 -6.61 -7.26 -4.46
C ASP A 21 -5.22 -7.69 -4.01
N ARG A 22 -5.07 -8.95 -3.67
CA ARG A 22 -3.77 -9.47 -3.25
C ARG A 22 -3.62 -10.91 -3.70
N GLU A 23 -2.37 -11.29 -4.02
CA GLU A 23 -2.06 -12.66 -4.41
C GLU A 23 -0.69 -13.04 -3.87
N TYR A 24 -0.49 -14.32 -3.69
CA TYR A 24 0.81 -14.89 -3.31
C TYR A 24 1.35 -15.71 -4.48
N LYS A 25 2.51 -15.30 -4.99
CA LYS A 25 3.22 -16.04 -6.03
C LYS A 25 4.69 -15.70 -5.89
N ASN A 26 5.43 -16.57 -5.22
CA ASN A 26 6.84 -16.32 -4.88
C ASN A 26 7.00 -15.06 -4.02
N GLY A 27 5.97 -14.73 -3.25
CA GLY A 27 5.90 -13.54 -2.42
C GLY A 27 4.56 -12.86 -2.59
N TRP A 28 4.19 -12.03 -1.63
CA TRP A 28 2.93 -11.29 -1.71
C TRP A 28 3.05 -10.13 -2.67
N TYR A 29 2.07 -9.97 -3.55
CA TYR A 29 1.94 -8.78 -4.38
C TYR A 29 0.49 -8.34 -4.42
N TYR A 30 0.29 -7.07 -4.73
CA TYR A 30 -1.00 -6.41 -4.55
C TYR A 30 -1.37 -5.61 -5.79
N LEU A 31 -2.65 -5.67 -6.15
CA LEU A 31 -3.20 -4.75 -7.14
C LEU A 31 -3.60 -3.50 -6.39
N CYS A 32 -3.02 -2.37 -6.76
CA CYS A 32 -3.23 -1.10 -6.07
C CYS A 32 -3.89 -0.10 -7.00
N SER A 33 -4.81 0.70 -6.45
CA SER A 33 -5.39 1.82 -7.18
C SER A 33 -4.73 3.11 -6.73
N LEU A 34 -4.36 3.93 -7.70
CA LEU A 34 -3.71 5.22 -7.47
C LEU A 34 -4.76 6.32 -7.37
N PRO A 35 -4.41 7.48 -6.78
CA PRO A 35 -5.37 8.59 -6.69
C PRO A 35 -5.91 9.04 -8.05
N SER A 36 -5.15 8.87 -9.11
CA SER A 36 -5.58 9.22 -10.47
C SER A 36 -6.59 8.25 -11.04
N GLY A 37 -6.82 7.12 -10.37
CA GLY A 37 -7.68 6.06 -10.88
C GLY A 37 -6.93 4.98 -11.64
N ALA A 38 -5.64 5.16 -11.87
CA ALA A 38 -4.82 4.13 -12.52
C ALA A 38 -4.61 2.95 -11.57
N MET A 39 -4.37 1.78 -12.14
CA MET A 39 -4.13 0.56 -11.37
C MET A 39 -2.72 0.05 -11.65
N GLY A 40 -2.13 -0.57 -10.67
CA GLY A 40 -0.80 -1.16 -10.85
C GLY A 40 -0.52 -2.21 -9.80
N TYR A 41 0.38 -3.15 -10.13
CA TYR A 41 0.79 -4.17 -9.19
C TYR A 41 2.05 -3.73 -8.47
N ARG A 42 2.12 -4.07 -7.18
CA ARG A 42 3.29 -3.78 -6.35
C ARG A 42 3.58 -4.97 -5.45
N TYR A 43 4.87 -5.29 -5.29
CA TYR A 43 5.28 -6.27 -4.30
C TYR A 43 5.24 -5.66 -2.91
N GLU A 44 5.16 -6.52 -1.91
CA GLU A 44 5.04 -6.06 -0.53
C GLU A 44 6.19 -5.14 -0.12
N TYR A 45 7.41 -5.43 -0.57
CA TYR A 45 8.56 -4.61 -0.21
C TYR A 45 8.54 -3.21 -0.83
N GLU A 46 7.67 -2.98 -1.81
CA GLU A 46 7.51 -1.68 -2.44
C GLU A 46 6.51 -0.79 -1.72
N LEU A 47 5.85 -1.32 -0.70
CA LEU A 47 4.79 -0.64 0.03
C LEU A 47 5.15 -0.55 1.50
N GLU A 48 4.59 0.46 2.18
CA GLU A 48 4.81 0.62 3.61
C GLU A 48 3.61 1.29 4.27
N ILE A 49 3.53 1.17 5.58
CA ILE A 49 2.49 1.84 6.36
C ILE A 49 2.72 3.34 6.29
N PRO A 50 1.68 4.16 6.03
CA PRO A 50 1.84 5.62 5.96
C PRO A 50 2.41 6.19 7.25
N ILE A 51 3.41 7.07 7.11
CA ILE A 51 4.07 7.68 8.26
C ILE A 51 3.10 8.48 9.12
N ASN A 52 2.18 9.21 8.51
CA ASN A 52 1.21 10.01 9.25
C ASN A 52 0.42 9.17 10.25
N LYS A 53 0.04 7.98 9.87
CA LYS A 53 -0.69 7.09 10.76
C LYS A 53 0.16 6.66 11.94
N VAL A 54 1.44 6.39 11.70
CA VAL A 54 2.36 6.02 12.76
C VAL A 54 2.55 7.17 13.74
N LEU A 55 2.68 8.39 13.24
CA LEU A 55 2.84 9.56 14.10
C LEU A 55 1.61 9.79 14.96
N GLU A 56 0.42 9.63 14.42
CA GLU A 56 -0.82 9.77 15.17
C GLU A 56 -0.88 8.78 16.32
N GLU A 57 -0.49 7.55 16.07
CA GLU A 57 -0.49 6.52 17.09
C GLU A 57 0.47 6.88 18.23
N LYS A 58 1.61 7.46 17.93
CA LYS A 58 2.57 7.85 18.94
C LYS A 58 2.09 9.00 19.81
N GLN A 59 1.24 9.84 19.28
CA GLN A 59 0.71 10.98 20.03
C GLN A 59 -0.44 10.59 20.95
N CYS A 60 -1.00 9.45 20.73
CA CYS A 60 -2.04 8.90 21.61
C CYS A 60 -1.44 7.99 22.66
#